data_ced6abcdee7ab0230321414186c2f8a8
#
_entry.id   ced6abcdee7ab0230321414186c2f8a8
#
_cell.length_a   1.000
_cell.length_b   1.000
_cell.length_c   1.000
_cell.angle_alpha   90.00
_cell.angle_beta   90.00
_cell.angle_gamma   90.00
#
_symmetry.space_group_name_H-M   'P 1'
#
loop_
_entity.id
_entity.type
_entity.pdbx_description
1 polymer ?
#
loop_
_entity_poly.entity_id
_entity_poly.type
_entity_poly.pdbx_seq_one_letter_code
_entity_poly.pdbx_strand_id
1 'polypeptide(L)'
;MQINLTGRHVEITEALREYVDSKFSKLERHFDHINNVHVVLNVEKLKQIAEAKMHLNGGEVFAISEDDNMYAAIDTLNDKLDRQVIKHKEKISRH
;
A
#
# COMPACT_ATOMS: atom_id res chain seq x y z
N MET A 1 -8.96 -8.02 -5.32
CA MET A 1 -8.55 -7.01 -4.32
C MET A 1 -9.28 -5.71 -4.56
N GLN A 2 -9.78 -5.10 -3.52
CA GLN A 2 -10.43 -3.81 -3.59
C GLN A 2 -9.53 -2.75 -2.96
N ILE A 3 -9.30 -1.65 -3.68
CA ILE A 3 -8.44 -0.57 -3.22
C ILE A 3 -9.28 0.67 -2.95
N ASN A 4 -9.20 1.18 -1.73
CA ASN A 4 -9.81 2.45 -1.34
C ASN A 4 -8.70 3.47 -1.15
N LEU A 5 -8.76 4.56 -1.90
CA LEU A 5 -7.72 5.58 -1.91
C LEU A 5 -8.28 6.90 -1.41
N THR A 6 -7.65 7.44 -0.38
CA THR A 6 -8.06 8.70 0.26
C THR A 6 -6.89 9.68 0.26
N GLY A 7 -7.20 10.94 0.01
CA GLY A 7 -6.22 12.03 0.12
C GLY A 7 -6.53 12.91 1.32
N ARG A 8 -5.48 13.26 2.08
CA ARG A 8 -5.57 14.23 3.18
C ARG A 8 -4.62 15.36 2.88
N HIS A 9 -5.16 16.56 2.73
CA HIS A 9 -4.36 17.75 2.38
C HIS A 9 -3.62 17.57 1.05
N VAL A 10 -4.15 16.69 0.18
CA VAL A 10 -3.61 16.45 -1.15
C VAL A 10 -4.75 15.98 -2.03
N GLU A 11 -4.78 16.46 -3.26
CA GLU A 11 -5.76 16.02 -4.23
C GLU A 11 -5.31 14.69 -4.85
N ILE A 12 -6.22 13.74 -4.91
CA ILE A 12 -5.95 12.48 -5.59
C ILE A 12 -6.20 12.69 -7.08
N THR A 13 -5.12 12.90 -7.81
CA THR A 13 -5.20 13.05 -9.26
C THR A 13 -5.39 11.68 -9.90
N GLU A 14 -5.82 11.68 -11.14
CA GLU A 14 -5.95 10.45 -11.90
C GLU A 14 -4.60 9.73 -12.04
N ALA A 15 -3.53 10.50 -12.22
CA ALA A 15 -2.18 9.94 -12.31
C ALA A 15 -1.77 9.22 -11.04
N LEU A 16 -2.08 9.79 -9.87
CA LEU A 16 -1.79 9.15 -8.59
C LEU A 16 -2.60 7.86 -8.42
N ARG A 17 -3.88 7.91 -8.79
CA ARG A 17 -4.76 6.74 -8.71
C ARG A 17 -4.24 5.60 -9.57
N GLU A 18 -3.88 5.92 -10.80
CA GLU A 18 -3.33 4.92 -11.73
C GLU A 18 -2.02 4.35 -11.24
N TYR A 19 -1.19 5.18 -10.63
CA TYR A 19 0.09 4.74 -10.09
C TYR A 19 -0.09 3.75 -8.94
N VAL A 20 -0.99 4.07 -8.02
CA VAL A 20 -1.32 3.19 -6.90
C VAL A 20 -1.89 1.86 -7.42
N ASP A 21 -2.85 1.93 -8.33
CA ASP A 21 -3.47 0.74 -8.90
C ASP A 21 -2.43 -0.16 -9.58
N SER A 22 -1.52 0.44 -10.34
CA SER A 22 -0.47 -0.30 -11.04
C SER A 22 0.48 -1.01 -10.08
N LYS A 23 0.92 -0.31 -9.03
CA LYS A 23 1.84 -0.88 -8.05
C LYS A 23 1.18 -1.99 -7.24
N PHE A 24 -0.05 -1.77 -6.80
CA PHE A 24 -0.75 -2.73 -5.96
C PHE A 24 -1.23 -3.95 -6.74
N SER A 25 -1.46 -3.80 -8.05
CA SER A 25 -1.77 -4.96 -8.92
C SER A 25 -0.61 -5.94 -8.95
N LYS A 26 0.62 -5.45 -8.92
CA LYS A 26 1.80 -6.31 -8.86
C LYS A 26 1.87 -7.06 -7.53
N LEU A 27 1.49 -6.40 -6.45
CA LEU A 27 1.45 -7.00 -5.13
C LEU A 27 0.44 -8.14 -5.09
N GLU A 28 -0.72 -7.95 -5.70
CA GLU A 28 -1.77 -8.96 -5.78
C GLU A 28 -1.31 -10.24 -6.49
N ARG A 29 -0.39 -10.10 -7.44
CA ARG A 29 0.16 -11.26 -8.16
C ARG A 29 1.03 -12.14 -7.26
N HIS A 30 1.62 -11.55 -6.22
CA HIS A 30 2.46 -12.29 -5.28
C HIS A 30 1.65 -12.98 -4.19
N PHE A 31 0.43 -12.52 -3.94
CA PHE A 31 -0.40 -13.05 -2.87
C PHE A 31 -1.87 -12.84 -3.21
N ASP A 32 -2.55 -13.93 -3.54
CA ASP A 32 -3.93 -13.90 -4.02
C ASP A 32 -4.99 -13.88 -2.92
N HIS A 33 -4.58 -13.81 -1.65
CA HIS A 33 -5.51 -13.75 -0.52
C HIS A 33 -5.65 -12.34 0.07
N ILE A 34 -5.40 -11.32 -0.73
CA ILE A 34 -5.60 -9.94 -0.32
C ILE A 34 -7.06 -9.57 -0.57
N ASN A 35 -7.78 -9.24 0.49
CA ASN A 35 -9.20 -8.90 0.40
C ASN A 35 -9.41 -7.44 0.01
N ASN A 36 -8.86 -6.54 0.80
CA ASN A 36 -8.95 -5.12 0.50
C ASN A 36 -7.77 -4.34 1.08
N VAL A 37 -7.57 -3.14 0.56
CA VAL A 37 -6.50 -2.25 0.96
C VAL A 37 -7.05 -0.84 1.10
N HIS A 38 -6.73 -0.19 2.22
CA HIS A 38 -7.02 1.23 2.42
C HIS A 38 -5.72 1.99 2.31
N VAL A 39 -5.61 2.84 1.30
CA VAL A 39 -4.42 3.66 1.07
C VAL A 39 -4.77 5.11 1.38
N VAL A 40 -3.95 5.75 2.19
CA VAL A 40 -4.10 7.17 2.51
C VAL A 40 -2.84 7.89 2.08
N LEU A 41 -3.01 8.90 1.23
CA LEU A 41 -1.93 9.79 0.82
C LEU A 41 -2.14 11.11 1.55
N ASN A 42 -1.09 11.60 2.20
CA ASN A 42 -1.17 12.78 3.04
C ASN A 42 0.03 13.70 2.78
N VAL A 43 -0.20 14.99 2.91
CA VAL A 43 0.87 15.98 2.84
C VAL A 43 0.89 16.74 4.15
N GLU A 44 2.00 16.69 4.87
CA GLU A 44 2.21 17.44 6.10
C GLU A 44 3.45 18.30 5.95
N LYS A 45 3.28 19.60 5.91
CA LYS A 45 4.36 20.55 5.64
C LYS A 45 5.00 20.19 4.29
N LEU A 46 6.26 19.78 4.28
CA LEU A 46 6.97 19.41 3.06
C LEU A 46 7.07 17.90 2.85
N LYS A 47 6.44 17.12 3.73
CA LYS A 47 6.51 15.66 3.66
C LYS A 47 5.32 15.09 2.92
N GLN A 48 5.61 14.20 1.98
CA GLN A 48 4.61 13.41 1.27
C GLN A 48 4.55 12.06 1.94
N ILE A 49 3.39 11.68 2.47
CA ILE A 49 3.23 10.48 3.27
C ILE A 49 2.27 9.53 2.58
N ALA A 50 2.65 8.26 2.51
CA ALA A 50 1.76 7.22 1.98
C ALA A 50 1.65 6.12 3.02
N GLU A 51 0.42 5.74 3.36
CA GLU A 51 0.19 4.65 4.30
C GLU A 51 -0.88 3.71 3.76
N ALA A 52 -0.83 2.46 4.19
CA ALA A 52 -1.83 1.49 3.77
C ALA A 52 -2.07 0.45 4.85
N LYS A 53 -3.33 0.08 5.00
CA LYS A 53 -3.75 -1.06 5.80
C LYS A 53 -4.33 -2.09 4.84
N MET A 54 -3.79 -3.28 4.87
CA MET A 54 -4.17 -4.35 3.95
C MET A 54 -4.76 -5.51 4.74
N HIS A 55 -5.97 -5.93 4.37
CA HIS A 55 -6.65 -7.06 4.99
C HIS A 55 -6.39 -8.32 4.19
N LEU A 56 -5.85 -9.32 4.86
CA LEU A 56 -5.52 -10.62 4.28
C LEU A 56 -6.39 -11.69 4.91
N ASN A 57 -6.44 -12.85 4.29
CA ASN A 57 -7.02 -14.01 4.95
C ASN A 57 -6.13 -14.38 6.13
N GLY A 58 -6.69 -14.32 7.34
CA GLY A 58 -5.96 -14.66 8.55
C GLY A 58 -5.16 -13.53 9.17
N GLY A 59 -5.36 -12.29 8.74
CA GLY A 59 -4.68 -11.17 9.38
C GLY A 59 -4.71 -9.88 8.59
N GLU A 60 -3.92 -8.92 9.06
CA GLU A 60 -3.76 -7.66 8.35
C GLU A 60 -2.33 -7.17 8.50
N VAL A 61 -1.91 -6.34 7.55
CA VAL A 61 -0.60 -5.71 7.59
C VAL A 61 -0.77 -4.21 7.40
N PHE A 62 0.17 -3.46 7.93
CA PHE A 62 0.16 -2.00 7.85
C PHE A 62 1.57 -1.52 7.54
N ALA A 63 1.66 -0.49 6.70
CA ALA A 63 2.93 0.16 6.43
C ALA A 63 2.72 1.64 6.20
N ILE A 64 3.76 2.41 6.43
CA ILE A 64 3.77 3.84 6.21
C ILE A 64 5.14 4.24 5.68
N SER A 65 5.17 5.19 4.76
CA SER A 65 6.41 5.73 4.23
C SER A 65 6.26 7.22 3.97
N GLU A 66 7.37 7.92 3.93
CA GLU A 66 7.40 9.34 3.62
C GLU A 66 8.56 9.65 2.69
N ASP A 67 8.39 10.69 1.89
CA ASP A 67 9.40 11.13 0.93
C ASP A 67 9.07 12.56 0.52
N ASP A 68 9.98 13.21 -0.18
CA ASP A 68 9.73 14.53 -0.76
C ASP A 68 8.82 14.44 -1.99
N ASN A 69 8.68 13.25 -2.54
CA ASN A 69 7.89 12.98 -3.74
C ASN A 69 6.86 11.90 -3.43
N MET A 70 5.59 12.15 -3.75
CA MET A 70 4.52 11.20 -3.45
C MET A 70 4.70 9.86 -4.19
N TYR A 71 5.16 9.90 -5.42
CA TYR A 71 5.38 8.66 -6.19
C TYR A 71 6.46 7.80 -5.53
N ALA A 72 7.53 8.42 -5.05
CA ALA A 72 8.58 7.72 -4.31
C ALA A 72 8.05 7.16 -2.99
N ALA A 73 7.17 7.91 -2.30
CA ALA A 73 6.54 7.43 -1.07
C ALA A 73 5.68 6.20 -1.34
N ILE A 74 4.94 6.20 -2.44
CA ILE A 74 4.11 5.04 -2.85
C ILE A 74 5.00 3.84 -3.18
N ASP A 75 6.11 4.05 -3.87
CA ASP A 75 7.05 2.96 -4.20
C ASP A 75 7.58 2.30 -2.93
N THR A 76 8.04 3.11 -1.98
CA THR A 76 8.57 2.61 -0.71
C THR A 76 7.48 1.90 0.09
N LEU A 77 6.26 2.45 0.10
CA LEU A 77 5.11 1.83 0.74
C LEU A 77 4.86 0.43 0.17
N ASN A 78 4.86 0.33 -1.16
CA ASN A 78 4.63 -0.93 -1.84
C ASN A 78 5.70 -1.96 -1.49
N ASP A 79 6.95 -1.56 -1.43
CA ASP A 79 8.06 -2.44 -1.04
C ASP A 79 7.89 -2.95 0.39
N LYS A 80 7.48 -2.08 1.30
CA LYS A 80 7.24 -2.47 2.70
C LYS A 80 6.10 -3.45 2.81
N LEU A 81 5.01 -3.23 2.07
CA LEU A 81 3.87 -4.12 2.08
C LEU A 81 4.23 -5.48 1.48
N ASP A 82 5.00 -5.48 0.40
CA ASP A 82 5.43 -6.72 -0.25
C ASP A 82 6.22 -7.60 0.73
N ARG A 83 7.12 -7.00 1.49
CA ARG A 83 7.90 -7.73 2.51
C ARG A 83 6.99 -8.30 3.60
N GLN A 84 6.00 -7.55 4.04
CA GLN A 84 5.08 -8.00 5.07
C GLN A 84 4.17 -9.12 4.58
N VAL A 85 3.72 -9.04 3.33
CA VAL A 85 2.90 -10.07 2.71
C VAL A 85 3.70 -11.37 2.59
N ILE A 86 4.95 -11.28 2.19
CA ILE A 86 5.84 -12.45 2.10
C ILE A 86 6.01 -13.10 3.47
N LYS A 87 6.26 -12.31 4.51
CA LYS A 87 6.37 -12.81 5.88
C LYS A 87 5.09 -13.50 6.34
N HIS A 88 3.95 -12.92 6.03
CA HIS A 88 2.65 -13.49 6.39
C HIS A 88 2.46 -14.84 5.70
N LYS A 89 2.80 -14.93 4.43
CA LYS A 89 2.70 -16.14 3.65
C LYS A 89 3.61 -17.24 4.21
N GLU A 90 4.84 -16.90 4.56
CA GLU A 90 5.79 -17.84 5.16
C GLU A 90 5.29 -18.35 6.51
N LYS A 91 4.72 -17.45 7.32
CA LYS A 91 4.19 -17.81 8.63
C LYS A 91 3.03 -18.79 8.52
N ILE A 92 2.16 -18.60 7.55
CA ILE A 92 1.03 -19.50 7.30
C ILE A 92 1.51 -20.86 6.80
N SER A 93 2.52 -20.90 5.96
CA SER A 93 3.00 -22.15 5.35
C SER A 93 3.88 -22.97 6.28
N ARG A 94 4.16 -22.52 7.49
CA ARG A 94 4.97 -23.24 8.48
C ARG A 94 4.17 -24.24 9.31
N HIS A 95 2.95 -24.46 8.94
CA HIS A 95 2.14 -25.48 9.65
C HIS A 95 2.35 -26.88 9.07
#